data_f53ede6f2041eb244f557c1bdb09555e
#
_entry.id   f53ede6f2041eb244f557c1bdb09555e
#
_cell.length_a   1.000
_cell.length_b   1.000
_cell.length_c   1.000
_cell.angle_alpha   90.00
_cell.angle_beta   90.00
_cell.angle_gamma   90.00
#
_symmetry.space_group_name_H-M   'P 1'
#
loop_
_entity.id
_entity.type
_entity.pdbx_description
1 polymer ?
#
loop_
_entity_poly.entity_id
_entity_poly.type
_entity_poly.pdbx_seq_one_letter_code
_entity_poly.pdbx_strand_id
1 'polypeptide(L)'
;MQQPQIIELPKFSDPRGNLSFIEQENHIPFVIRRTYWLYDVPGGEARGGHAYRENQEFIVALSGSFDVVLDDGKEKKTFSLNRSYNGLYVPKGLWREMENFSTNSLALVLSSTKYDANDYIRDYEEFLKYVKR
;
A
#
# COMPACT_ATOMS: atom_id res chain seq x y z
N MET A 1 -15.50 4.16 -3.72
CA MET A 1 -14.77 3.14 -2.95
C MET A 1 -13.87 3.84 -1.95
N GLN A 2 -14.19 3.72 -0.67
CA GLN A 2 -13.48 4.44 0.40
C GLN A 2 -13.00 3.50 1.51
N GLN A 3 -13.06 2.21 1.25
CA GLN A 3 -12.61 1.21 2.22
C GLN A 3 -11.36 0.51 1.73
N PRO A 4 -10.41 0.21 2.63
CA PRO A 4 -9.26 -0.60 2.23
C PRO A 4 -9.74 -2.00 1.85
N GLN A 5 -9.14 -2.55 0.80
CA GLN A 5 -9.51 -3.90 0.36
C GLN A 5 -8.41 -4.51 -0.49
N ILE A 6 -8.33 -5.83 -0.43
CA ILE A 6 -7.47 -6.59 -1.31
C ILE A 6 -8.17 -6.68 -2.68
N ILE A 7 -7.43 -6.35 -3.73
CA ILE A 7 -7.91 -6.44 -5.10
C ILE A 7 -7.08 -7.50 -5.81
N GLU A 8 -7.75 -8.50 -6.36
CA GLU A 8 -7.08 -9.53 -7.14
C GLU A 8 -6.94 -9.05 -8.58
N LEU A 9 -5.71 -9.04 -9.08
CA LEU A 9 -5.39 -8.59 -10.43
C LEU A 9 -5.53 -9.74 -11.42
N PRO A 10 -5.72 -9.44 -12.71
CA PRO A 10 -5.69 -10.47 -13.73
C PRO A 10 -4.36 -11.22 -13.69
N LYS A 11 -4.43 -12.53 -13.87
CA LYS A 11 -3.25 -13.38 -13.87
C LYS A 11 -3.33 -14.33 -15.05
N PHE A 12 -2.30 -14.30 -15.88
CA PHE A 12 -2.19 -15.18 -17.03
C PHE A 12 -1.00 -16.10 -16.80
N SER A 13 -1.27 -17.41 -16.79
CA SER A 13 -0.27 -18.44 -16.49
C SER A 13 -0.04 -19.33 -17.70
N ASP A 14 1.22 -19.64 -17.98
CA ASP A 14 1.59 -20.66 -18.95
C ASP A 14 2.94 -21.27 -18.50
N PRO A 15 3.48 -22.28 -19.23
CA PRO A 15 4.74 -22.89 -18.79
C PRO A 15 5.94 -21.95 -18.69
N ARG A 16 5.86 -20.73 -19.24
CA ARG A 16 6.94 -19.75 -19.16
C ARG A 16 6.81 -18.85 -17.93
N GLY A 17 5.72 -18.94 -17.18
CA GLY A 17 5.50 -18.14 -15.98
C GLY A 17 4.15 -17.45 -15.96
N ASN A 18 4.03 -16.42 -15.13
CA ASN A 18 2.79 -15.69 -14.91
C ASN A 18 2.96 -14.23 -15.28
N LEU A 19 1.86 -13.63 -15.74
CA LEU A 19 1.81 -12.20 -16.04
C LEU A 19 0.60 -11.59 -15.35
N SER A 20 0.79 -10.46 -14.69
CA SER A 20 -0.31 -9.65 -14.14
C SER A 20 -0.10 -8.21 -14.57
N PHE A 21 -1.18 -7.44 -14.58
CA PHE A 21 -1.09 -6.04 -14.95
C PHE A 21 -2.11 -5.20 -14.18
N ILE A 22 -1.88 -3.90 -14.17
CA ILE A 22 -2.72 -2.92 -13.49
C ILE A 22 -3.04 -1.81 -14.48
N GLU A 23 -4.33 -1.51 -14.64
CA GLU A 23 -4.76 -0.36 -15.42
C GLU A 23 -5.47 0.62 -14.51
N GLN A 24 -5.07 1.88 -14.58
CA GLN A 24 -5.69 2.92 -13.76
C GLN A 24 -7.18 3.03 -14.10
N GLU A 25 -7.98 3.29 -13.07
CA GLU A 25 -9.43 3.44 -13.17
C GLU A 25 -10.17 2.21 -13.67
N ASN A 26 -9.47 1.10 -13.88
CA ASN A 26 -10.07 -0.20 -14.18
C ASN A 26 -9.91 -1.13 -12.99
N HIS A 27 -8.66 -1.42 -12.61
CA HIS A 27 -8.38 -2.30 -11.47
C HIS A 27 -8.29 -1.53 -10.16
N ILE A 28 -7.87 -0.27 -10.22
CA ILE A 28 -7.75 0.61 -9.07
C ILE A 28 -8.55 1.88 -9.33
N PRO A 29 -9.11 2.52 -8.28
CA PRO A 29 -10.06 3.63 -8.47
C PRO A 29 -9.39 5.00 -8.55
N PHE A 30 -8.20 5.10 -9.15
CA PHE A 30 -7.53 6.40 -9.28
C PHE A 30 -6.58 6.40 -10.46
N VAL A 31 -6.19 7.60 -10.88
CA VAL A 31 -5.16 7.81 -11.90
C VAL A 31 -3.80 7.71 -11.23
N ILE A 32 -2.91 6.92 -11.82
CA ILE A 32 -1.56 6.72 -11.25
C ILE A 32 -0.71 7.93 -11.61
N ARG A 33 -0.24 8.64 -10.58
CA ARG A 33 0.59 9.83 -10.78
C ARG A 33 2.01 9.65 -10.26
N ARG A 34 2.24 8.59 -9.47
CA ARG A 34 3.56 8.31 -8.92
C ARG A 34 3.65 6.82 -8.64
N THR A 35 4.81 6.25 -8.92
CA THR A 35 5.09 4.85 -8.58
C THR A 35 6.41 4.83 -7.84
N TYR A 36 6.46 4.10 -6.75
CA TYR A 36 7.71 3.88 -6.02
C TYR A 36 7.77 2.46 -5.50
N TRP A 37 8.95 2.01 -5.10
CA TRP A 37 9.09 0.65 -4.59
C TRP A 37 10.11 0.63 -3.47
N LEU A 38 9.88 -0.27 -2.53
CA LEU A 38 10.76 -0.52 -1.39
C LEU A 38 11.49 -1.82 -1.64
N TYR A 39 12.80 -1.78 -1.51
CA TYR A 39 13.64 -2.94 -1.75
C TYR A 39 14.80 -2.94 -0.76
N ASP A 40 15.45 -4.09 -0.61
CA ASP A 40 16.57 -4.26 0.33
C ASP A 40 16.16 -3.94 1.78
N VAL A 41 14.89 -4.14 2.12
CA VAL A 41 14.43 -3.99 3.50
C VAL A 41 14.92 -5.23 4.27
N PRO A 42 15.68 -5.06 5.37
CA PRO A 42 16.12 -6.22 6.14
C PRO A 42 14.96 -7.05 6.65
N GLY A 43 15.12 -8.36 6.67
CA GLY A 43 14.07 -9.25 7.13
C GLY A 43 13.60 -8.90 8.53
N GLY A 44 12.28 -8.83 8.73
CA GLY A 44 11.68 -8.48 9.99
C GLY A 44 11.56 -6.99 10.29
N GLU A 45 12.13 -6.13 9.45
CA GLU A 45 12.06 -4.68 9.67
C GLU A 45 10.68 -4.12 9.38
N ALA A 46 10.48 -2.88 9.85
CA ALA A 46 9.25 -2.14 9.66
C ALA A 46 9.55 -0.79 9.00
N ARG A 47 8.59 -0.28 8.25
CA ARG A 47 8.71 1.01 7.55
C ARG A 47 7.37 1.73 7.52
N GLY A 48 7.43 3.06 7.41
CA GLY A 48 6.36 3.88 6.88
C GLY A 48 5.24 4.29 7.79
N GLY A 49 5.45 4.65 9.03
CA GLY A 49 4.37 5.22 9.86
C GLY A 49 3.97 6.62 9.39
N HIS A 50 2.87 6.71 8.63
CA HIS A 50 2.33 8.00 8.19
C HIS A 50 0.92 7.82 7.62
N ALA A 51 0.23 8.96 7.44
CA ALA A 51 -1.04 8.99 6.72
C ALA A 51 -0.95 10.08 5.66
N TYR A 52 -1.86 10.04 4.69
CA TYR A 52 -1.95 11.06 3.65
C TYR A 52 -3.29 11.78 3.77
N ARG A 53 -3.27 13.08 3.50
CA ARG A 53 -4.50 13.86 3.43
C ARG A 53 -5.26 13.62 2.13
N GLU A 54 -4.55 13.43 1.03
CA GLU A 54 -5.16 13.28 -0.29
C GLU A 54 -4.74 12.03 -1.04
N ASN A 55 -3.50 11.58 -0.88
CA ASN A 55 -2.98 10.47 -1.67
C ASN A 55 -3.66 9.15 -1.33
N GLN A 56 -3.99 8.40 -2.36
CA GLN A 56 -4.44 7.01 -2.26
C GLN A 56 -3.31 6.12 -2.77
N GLU A 57 -3.23 4.91 -2.26
CA GLU A 57 -2.16 3.98 -2.66
C GLU A 57 -2.71 2.62 -3.02
N PHE A 58 -1.96 1.92 -3.84
CA PHE A 58 -2.18 0.51 -4.14
C PHE A 58 -0.84 -0.20 -3.97
N ILE A 59 -0.79 -1.18 -3.07
CA ILE A 59 0.46 -1.80 -2.62
C ILE A 59 0.48 -3.26 -3.04
N VAL A 60 1.55 -3.69 -3.69
CA VAL A 60 1.70 -5.07 -4.18
C VAL A 60 3.04 -5.63 -3.71
N ALA A 61 3.02 -6.87 -3.20
CA ALA A 61 4.25 -7.61 -2.94
C ALA A 61 4.68 -8.29 -4.24
N LEU A 62 5.56 -7.64 -5.01
CA LEU A 62 6.05 -8.22 -6.26
C LEU A 62 6.96 -9.41 -6.01
N SER A 63 7.61 -9.45 -4.86
CA SER A 63 8.48 -10.54 -4.44
C SER A 63 8.43 -10.60 -2.92
N GLY A 64 8.50 -11.82 -2.37
CA GLY A 64 8.47 -11.99 -0.92
C GLY A 64 7.12 -11.66 -0.31
N SER A 65 7.15 -11.21 0.93
CA SER A 65 5.92 -10.93 1.68
C SER A 65 6.16 -9.84 2.73
N PHE A 66 5.08 -9.18 3.11
CA PHE A 66 5.08 -8.23 4.22
C PHE A 66 3.64 -7.98 4.65
N ASP A 67 3.49 -7.33 5.79
CA ASP A 67 2.18 -6.96 6.31
C ASP A 67 2.01 -5.45 6.22
N VAL A 68 0.79 -5.01 5.92
CA VAL A 68 0.40 -3.60 5.96
C VAL A 68 -0.62 -3.45 7.07
N VAL A 69 -0.31 -2.59 8.05
CA VAL A 69 -1.20 -2.32 9.16
C VAL A 69 -1.87 -0.97 8.91
N LEU A 70 -3.19 -0.97 8.85
CA LEU A 70 -3.98 0.24 8.65
C LEU A 70 -4.74 0.58 9.92
N ASP A 71 -4.75 1.86 10.26
CA ASP A 71 -5.31 2.35 11.51
C ASP A 71 -6.20 3.55 11.20
N ASP A 72 -7.47 3.49 11.57
CA ASP A 72 -8.42 4.57 11.33
C ASP A 72 -8.57 5.50 12.54
N GLY A 73 -7.74 5.30 13.56
CA GLY A 73 -7.80 6.07 14.80
C GLY A 73 -8.61 5.38 15.90
N LYS A 74 -9.33 4.32 15.57
CA LYS A 74 -10.12 3.55 16.53
C LYS A 74 -9.70 2.10 16.56
N GLU A 75 -9.48 1.51 15.40
CA GLU A 75 -9.05 0.12 15.32
C GLU A 75 -8.02 -0.05 14.22
N LYS A 76 -7.27 -1.13 14.33
CA LYS A 76 -6.21 -1.49 13.37
C LYS A 76 -6.61 -2.77 12.65
N LYS A 77 -6.24 -2.83 11.37
CA LYS A 77 -6.40 -4.05 10.57
C LYS A 77 -5.08 -4.36 9.90
N THR A 78 -4.71 -5.62 9.89
CA THR A 78 -3.48 -6.08 9.23
C THR A 78 -3.83 -6.86 7.99
N PHE A 79 -3.18 -6.52 6.90
CA PHE A 79 -3.32 -7.20 5.61
C PHE A 79 -1.98 -7.79 5.24
N SER A 80 -1.94 -9.10 4.98
CA SER A 80 -0.70 -9.77 4.58
C SER A 80 -0.65 -9.89 3.07
N LEU A 81 0.44 -9.39 2.48
CA LEU A 81 0.64 -9.44 1.04
C LEU A 81 1.78 -10.40 0.74
N ASN A 82 1.52 -11.42 -0.06
CA ASN A 82 2.50 -12.45 -0.38
C ASN A 82 2.38 -13.01 -1.79
N ARG A 83 1.62 -12.35 -2.67
CA ARG A 83 1.45 -12.75 -4.06
C ARG A 83 1.42 -11.52 -4.94
N SER A 84 2.10 -11.59 -6.09
CA SER A 84 2.19 -10.43 -6.98
C SER A 84 0.89 -10.10 -7.71
N TYR A 85 -0.10 -10.97 -7.67
CA TYR A 85 -1.40 -10.69 -8.29
C TYR A 85 -2.44 -10.15 -7.30
N ASN A 86 -2.08 -9.97 -6.03
CA ASN A 86 -2.96 -9.37 -5.02
C ASN A 86 -2.38 -8.06 -4.56
N GLY A 87 -3.19 -7.00 -4.62
CA GLY A 87 -2.76 -5.72 -4.09
C GLY A 87 -3.74 -5.19 -3.06
N LEU A 88 -3.25 -4.29 -2.22
CA LEU A 88 -4.06 -3.64 -1.19
C LEU A 88 -4.35 -2.21 -1.62
N TYR A 89 -5.63 -1.89 -1.77
CA TYR A 89 -6.06 -0.51 -1.96
C TYR A 89 -6.12 0.17 -0.60
N VAL A 90 -5.45 1.31 -0.48
CA VAL A 90 -5.41 2.12 0.73
C VAL A 90 -5.99 3.49 0.41
N PRO A 91 -7.22 3.80 0.89
CA PRO A 91 -7.78 5.12 0.70
C PRO A 91 -7.01 6.16 1.52
N LYS A 92 -7.26 7.43 1.22
CA LYS A 92 -6.65 8.52 1.99
C LYS A 92 -7.17 8.52 3.43
N GLY A 93 -6.40 9.16 4.32
CA GLY A 93 -6.88 9.39 5.68
C GLY A 93 -6.69 8.23 6.64
N LEU A 94 -5.90 7.24 6.29
CA LEU A 94 -5.57 6.12 7.17
C LEU A 94 -4.09 6.18 7.53
N TRP A 95 -3.79 5.89 8.79
CA TRP A 95 -2.40 5.72 9.21
C TRP A 95 -1.97 4.34 8.76
N ARG A 96 -0.82 4.27 8.08
CA ARG A 96 -0.34 2.99 7.60
C ARG A 96 1.09 2.74 7.97
N GLU A 97 1.37 1.51 8.33
CA GLU A 97 2.71 1.00 8.61
C GLU A 97 2.90 -0.28 7.83
N MET A 98 4.12 -0.55 7.44
CA MET A 98 4.48 -1.79 6.77
C MET A 98 5.49 -2.50 7.65
N GLU A 99 5.29 -3.80 7.88
CA GLU A 99 6.13 -4.55 8.80
C GLU A 99 6.26 -6.00 8.37
N ASN A 100 7.07 -6.73 9.10
CA ASN A 100 7.25 -8.16 8.90
C ASN A 100 7.70 -8.51 7.47
N PHE A 101 8.63 -7.72 6.92
CA PHE A 101 9.17 -7.98 5.60
C PHE A 101 9.97 -9.27 5.57
N SER A 102 9.72 -10.12 4.57
CA SER A 102 10.57 -11.26 4.33
C SER A 102 11.89 -10.80 3.69
N THR A 103 12.89 -11.65 3.74
CA THR A 103 14.13 -11.40 3.02
C THR A 103 13.84 -11.31 1.51
N ASN A 104 14.49 -10.37 0.83
CA ASN A 104 14.33 -10.15 -0.61
C ASN A 104 12.91 -9.78 -1.03
N SER A 105 12.14 -9.14 -0.15
CA SER A 105 10.83 -8.65 -0.51
C SER A 105 10.95 -7.40 -1.39
N LEU A 106 9.95 -7.20 -2.24
CA LEU A 106 9.87 -6.05 -3.12
C LEU A 106 8.43 -5.52 -3.06
N ALA A 107 8.26 -4.32 -2.53
CA ALA A 107 6.95 -3.68 -2.42
C ALA A 107 6.83 -2.62 -3.51
N LEU A 108 5.86 -2.79 -4.40
CA LEU A 108 5.54 -1.80 -5.42
C LEU A 108 4.35 -1.00 -4.92
N VAL A 109 4.43 0.34 -4.98
CA VAL A 109 3.35 1.22 -4.54
C VAL A 109 2.99 2.18 -5.66
N LEU A 110 1.71 2.20 -6.01
CA LEU A 110 1.14 3.14 -6.97
C LEU A 110 0.39 4.20 -6.19
N SER A 111 0.56 5.45 -6.55
CA SER A 111 -0.01 6.58 -5.81
C SER A 111 -0.84 7.47 -6.71
N SER A 112 -1.89 8.05 -6.14
CA SER A 112 -2.84 8.90 -6.87
C SER A 112 -2.36 10.35 -6.98
N THR A 113 -1.30 10.73 -6.25
CA THR A 113 -0.77 12.10 -6.29
C THR A 113 0.72 12.08 -6.58
N LYS A 114 1.23 13.20 -7.11
CA LYS A 114 2.67 13.42 -7.17
C LYS A 114 3.18 13.62 -5.74
N TYR A 115 4.48 13.47 -5.54
CA TYR A 115 5.06 13.67 -4.22
C TYR A 115 4.80 15.09 -3.73
N ASP A 116 4.28 15.21 -2.51
CA ASP A 116 4.03 16.49 -1.86
C ASP A 116 4.23 16.28 -0.36
N ALA A 117 5.28 16.88 0.18
CA ALA A 117 5.60 16.73 1.61
C ALA A 117 4.45 17.21 2.49
N ASN A 118 3.68 18.19 2.03
CA ASN A 118 2.57 18.75 2.82
C ASN A 118 1.37 17.82 2.91
N ASP A 119 1.33 16.77 2.08
CA ASP A 119 0.26 15.79 2.11
C ASP A 119 0.44 14.77 3.24
N TYR A 120 1.65 14.65 3.77
CA TYR A 120 1.97 13.66 4.79
C TYR A 120 1.58 14.12 6.18
N ILE A 121 1.02 13.21 6.96
CA ILE A 121 0.88 13.33 8.40
C ILE A 121 1.85 12.31 8.97
N ARG A 122 2.96 12.76 9.52
CA ARG A 122 4.05 11.88 9.95
C ARG A 122 4.08 11.62 11.45
N ASP A 123 3.27 12.34 12.22
CA ASP A 123 3.17 12.19 13.66
C ASP A 123 1.83 11.57 14.01
N TYR A 124 1.86 10.48 14.77
CA TYR A 124 0.63 9.74 15.09
C TYR A 124 -0.35 10.59 15.89
N GLU A 125 0.15 11.43 16.81
CA GLU A 125 -0.73 12.30 17.59
C GLU A 125 -1.44 13.33 16.70
N GLU A 126 -0.75 13.84 15.68
CA GLU A 126 -1.38 14.71 14.68
C GLU A 126 -2.43 13.95 13.89
N PHE A 127 -2.15 12.69 13.56
CA PHE A 127 -3.12 11.85 12.86
C PHE A 127 -4.39 11.68 13.68
N LEU A 128 -4.25 11.41 14.97
CA LEU A 128 -5.42 11.25 15.84
C LEU A 128 -6.25 12.52 15.90
N LYS A 129 -5.62 13.70 15.92
CA LYS A 129 -6.32 14.97 15.85
C LYS A 129 -7.02 15.15 14.50
N TYR A 130 -6.36 14.75 13.43
CA TYR A 130 -6.91 14.88 12.09
C TYR A 130 -8.20 14.07 11.93
N VAL A 131 -8.24 12.84 12.41
CA VAL A 131 -9.43 11.99 12.26
C VAL A 131 -10.58 12.37 13.17
N LYS A 132 -10.33 13.17 14.20
CA LYS A 132 -11.37 13.63 15.13
C LYS A 132 -12.16 14.82 14.63
N ARG A 133 -11.78 15.41 13.52
CA ARG A 133 -12.49 16.58 13.00
C ARG A 133 -13.84 16.24 12.45
#